data_c91c4295ec642d0fed6ade1b2cb4486a
#
_entry.id   c91c4295ec642d0fed6ade1b2cb4486a
#
_cell.length_a   1.000
_cell.length_b   1.000
_cell.length_c   1.000
_cell.angle_alpha   90.00
_cell.angle_beta   90.00
_cell.angle_gamma   90.00
#
_symmetry.space_group_name_H-M   'P 1'
#
loop_
_entity.id
_entity.type
_entity.pdbx_description
1 polymer ?
#
loop_
_entity_poly.entity_id
_entity_poly.type
_entity_poly.pdbx_seq_one_letter_code
_entity_poly.pdbx_strand_id
1 'polypeptide(L)'
;HKYENIEAAAHNISTFFELKETDRPLMVLPLYYTMGLSMVFSHLRVGATILITGLSMTDINFWKFLKEQQATSFTGVPYSYQILNLMRFFRMDLPHLELLTQGGGKMPTNLNVKFAEYCRDNGKRWIATYGQSECTARMAYLPAKWALDKVGSIGIAVPNGELSLIDAEGNPITSPHTEGEMCYRGKNVTMGYAREQADLALGDERNGFIRTGDLAYFDEDGCYYIVGRMGRFLKLFGMRVGLDEC
;
A
#
# COMPACT_ATOMS: atom_id res chain seq x y z
N HIS A 1 -13.30 2.07 -13.89
CA HIS A 1 -12.87 3.29 -13.19
C HIS A 1 -13.45 4.52 -13.87
N LYS A 2 -13.85 5.52 -13.09
CA LYS A 2 -14.04 6.89 -13.57
C LYS A 2 -12.71 7.63 -13.48
N TYR A 3 -12.54 8.69 -14.29
CA TYR A 3 -11.39 9.59 -14.17
C TYR A 3 -11.26 10.16 -12.75
N GLU A 4 -12.37 10.56 -12.14
CA GLU A 4 -12.41 11.07 -10.76
C GLU A 4 -11.90 10.08 -9.71
N ASN A 5 -12.03 8.75 -9.93
CA ASN A 5 -11.45 7.76 -9.03
C ASN A 5 -9.92 7.80 -9.09
N ILE A 6 -9.36 7.94 -10.30
CA ILE A 6 -7.90 8.01 -10.53
C ILE A 6 -7.35 9.33 -9.97
N GLU A 7 -8.03 10.45 -10.21
CA GLU A 7 -7.66 11.76 -9.67
C GLU A 7 -7.70 11.78 -8.15
N ALA A 8 -8.77 11.23 -7.54
CA ALA A 8 -8.88 11.11 -6.09
C ALA A 8 -7.74 10.26 -5.50
N ALA A 9 -7.41 9.12 -6.11
CA ALA A 9 -6.30 8.29 -5.68
C ALA A 9 -4.96 9.02 -5.82
N ALA A 10 -4.71 9.67 -6.95
CA ALA A 10 -3.49 10.44 -7.18
C ALA A 10 -3.33 11.58 -6.16
N HIS A 11 -4.43 12.29 -5.85
CA HIS A 11 -4.44 13.34 -4.84
C HIS A 11 -4.14 12.78 -3.45
N ASN A 12 -4.85 11.74 -3.03
CA ASN A 12 -4.67 11.13 -1.72
C ASN A 12 -3.23 10.65 -1.54
N ILE A 13 -2.67 9.94 -2.54
CA ILE A 13 -1.32 9.38 -2.50
C ILE A 13 -0.27 10.50 -2.47
N SER A 14 -0.41 11.53 -3.32
CA SER A 14 0.53 12.65 -3.31
C SER A 14 0.51 13.41 -1.98
N THR A 15 -0.66 13.49 -1.34
CA THR A 15 -0.82 14.17 -0.04
C THR A 15 -0.13 13.40 1.09
N PHE A 16 -0.44 12.11 1.30
CA PHE A 16 0.12 11.39 2.44
C PHE A 16 1.59 10.98 2.27
N PHE A 17 2.09 10.90 1.03
CA PHE A 17 3.52 10.77 0.76
C PHE A 17 4.25 12.11 0.77
N GLU A 18 3.53 13.23 0.83
CA GLU A 18 4.11 14.60 0.76
C GLU A 18 4.97 14.77 -0.48
N LEU A 19 4.45 14.31 -1.64
CA LEU A 19 5.17 14.33 -2.91
C LEU A 19 5.38 15.76 -3.41
N LYS A 20 6.52 15.98 -4.08
CA LYS A 20 6.96 17.27 -4.60
C LYS A 20 7.34 17.17 -6.07
N GLU A 21 7.35 18.30 -6.76
CA GLU A 21 7.83 18.42 -8.15
C GLU A 21 9.29 17.95 -8.30
N THR A 22 10.10 18.14 -7.27
CA THR A 22 11.51 17.73 -7.26
C THR A 22 11.71 16.24 -7.06
N ASP A 23 10.66 15.45 -6.79
CA ASP A 23 10.78 14.02 -6.57
C ASP A 23 11.16 13.28 -7.87
N ARG A 24 11.91 12.21 -7.70
CA ARG A 24 12.39 11.33 -8.77
C ARG A 24 12.13 9.87 -8.39
N PRO A 25 10.84 9.42 -8.47
CA PRO A 25 10.50 8.05 -8.11
C PRO A 25 11.10 7.06 -9.09
N LEU A 26 11.66 5.97 -8.58
CA LEU A 26 12.13 4.86 -9.39
C LEU A 26 11.00 3.85 -9.63
N MET A 27 10.66 3.63 -10.90
CA MET A 27 9.65 2.67 -11.31
C MET A 27 10.23 1.26 -11.39
N VAL A 28 9.86 0.42 -10.43
CA VAL A 28 10.20 -1.02 -10.41
C VAL A 28 8.99 -1.93 -10.49
N LEU A 29 7.80 -1.36 -10.33
CA LEU A 29 6.55 -2.09 -10.46
C LEU A 29 5.98 -1.95 -11.88
N PRO A 30 5.44 -3.02 -12.47
CA PRO A 30 4.89 -2.96 -13.81
C PRO A 30 3.61 -2.09 -13.85
N LEU A 31 3.39 -1.42 -15.00
CA LEU A 31 2.24 -0.52 -15.18
C LEU A 31 0.89 -1.23 -15.24
N TYR A 32 0.85 -2.52 -15.56
CA TYR A 32 -0.38 -3.31 -15.48
C TYR A 32 -0.79 -3.67 -14.05
N TYR A 33 0.09 -3.43 -13.09
CA TYR A 33 -0.21 -3.56 -11.67
C TYR A 33 -0.69 -2.22 -11.11
N THR A 34 -1.88 -2.22 -10.50
CA THR A 34 -2.55 -0.99 -10.04
C THR A 34 -1.67 -0.13 -9.12
N MET A 35 -0.85 -0.77 -8.27
CA MET A 35 0.08 -0.05 -7.40
C MET A 35 1.19 0.66 -8.19
N GLY A 36 1.71 0.05 -9.25
CA GLY A 36 2.67 0.68 -10.16
C GLY A 36 2.05 1.88 -10.88
N LEU A 37 0.85 1.68 -11.44
CA LEU A 37 0.13 2.75 -12.13
C LEU A 37 -0.21 3.93 -11.21
N SER A 38 -0.58 3.65 -9.94
CA SER A 38 -0.87 4.68 -8.95
C SER A 38 0.35 5.55 -8.61
N MET A 39 1.56 4.99 -8.67
CA MET A 39 2.79 5.78 -8.54
C MET A 39 2.95 6.79 -9.68
N VAL A 40 2.68 6.36 -10.92
CA VAL A 40 2.75 7.26 -12.08
C VAL A 40 1.80 8.44 -11.89
N PHE A 41 0.52 8.17 -11.64
CA PHE A 41 -0.47 9.23 -11.51
C PHE A 41 -0.20 10.18 -10.33
N SER A 42 0.21 9.65 -9.18
CA SER A 42 0.47 10.48 -8.00
C SER A 42 1.68 11.40 -8.17
N HIS A 43 2.75 10.93 -8.83
CA HIS A 43 3.93 11.73 -9.08
C HIS A 43 3.74 12.73 -10.23
N LEU A 44 3.08 12.32 -11.33
CA LEU A 44 2.74 13.25 -12.42
C LEU A 44 1.82 14.37 -11.97
N ARG A 45 0.92 14.11 -11.00
CA ARG A 45 0.06 15.12 -10.40
C ARG A 45 0.84 16.30 -9.83
N VAL A 46 2.01 16.05 -9.26
CA VAL A 46 2.87 17.09 -8.64
C VAL A 46 3.99 17.57 -9.57
N GLY A 47 4.04 17.09 -10.83
CA GLY A 47 5.07 17.48 -11.80
C GLY A 47 6.42 16.76 -11.61
N ALA A 48 6.47 15.68 -10.82
CA ALA A 48 7.71 14.94 -10.55
C ALA A 48 8.24 14.20 -11.79
N THR A 49 9.54 13.94 -11.80
CA THR A 49 10.24 13.23 -12.90
C THR A 49 10.31 11.75 -12.62
N ILE A 50 9.53 10.93 -13.34
CA ILE A 50 9.51 9.48 -13.15
C ILE A 50 10.73 8.83 -13.82
N LEU A 51 11.51 8.08 -13.06
CA LEU A 51 12.66 7.32 -13.54
C LEU A 51 12.21 5.91 -13.96
N ILE A 52 12.39 5.60 -15.24
CA ILE A 52 12.01 4.31 -15.83
C ILE A 52 13.28 3.58 -16.28
N THR A 53 13.40 2.31 -15.88
CA THR A 53 14.49 1.43 -16.31
C THR A 53 13.99 0.01 -16.52
N GLY A 54 14.55 -0.69 -17.50
CA GLY A 54 14.34 -2.12 -17.73
C GLY A 54 15.32 -3.02 -16.95
N LEU A 55 16.20 -2.44 -16.14
CA LEU A 55 17.22 -3.17 -15.39
C LEU A 55 16.62 -3.89 -14.18
N SER A 56 17.14 -5.07 -13.89
CA SER A 56 16.77 -5.82 -12.66
C SER A 56 17.44 -5.22 -11.43
N MET A 57 16.79 -5.28 -10.28
CA MET A 57 17.39 -4.92 -8.99
C MET A 57 18.64 -5.76 -8.63
N THR A 58 18.84 -6.90 -9.28
CA THR A 58 20.04 -7.74 -9.12
C THR A 58 21.19 -7.31 -10.03
N ASP A 59 20.97 -6.38 -10.97
CA ASP A 59 22.00 -5.83 -11.85
C ASP A 59 22.69 -4.64 -11.18
N ILE A 60 24.04 -4.62 -11.25
CA ILE A 60 24.83 -3.51 -10.72
C ILE A 60 24.49 -2.18 -11.40
N ASN A 61 24.12 -2.20 -12.68
CA ASN A 61 23.77 -1.00 -13.44
C ASN A 61 22.43 -0.39 -12.98
N PHE A 62 21.53 -1.17 -12.38
CA PHE A 62 20.33 -0.65 -11.74
C PHE A 62 20.69 0.33 -10.61
N TRP A 63 21.61 -0.05 -9.75
CA TRP A 63 22.04 0.77 -8.61
C TRP A 63 22.85 1.99 -9.05
N LYS A 64 23.66 1.82 -10.11
CA LYS A 64 24.36 2.93 -10.76
C LYS A 64 23.37 3.93 -11.32
N PHE A 65 22.35 3.47 -12.08
CA PHE A 65 21.27 4.32 -12.61
C PHE A 65 20.51 5.05 -11.49
N LEU A 66 20.09 4.34 -10.43
CA LEU A 66 19.41 4.91 -9.28
C LEU A 66 20.22 6.05 -8.65
N LYS A 67 21.52 5.85 -8.47
CA LYS A 67 22.43 6.83 -7.87
C LYS A 67 22.67 8.03 -8.80
N GLU A 68 23.00 7.80 -10.06
CA GLU A 68 23.27 8.85 -11.07
C GLU A 68 22.03 9.69 -11.35
N GLN A 69 20.85 9.06 -11.38
CA GLN A 69 19.59 9.76 -11.57
C GLN A 69 19.03 10.37 -10.28
N GLN A 70 19.73 10.26 -9.16
CA GLN A 70 19.32 10.83 -7.88
C GLN A 70 17.90 10.43 -7.49
N ALA A 71 17.58 9.13 -7.58
CA ALA A 71 16.25 8.63 -7.22
C ALA A 71 15.90 8.98 -5.77
N THR A 72 14.69 9.57 -5.56
CA THR A 72 14.24 10.04 -4.24
C THR A 72 13.34 9.03 -3.55
N SER A 73 12.69 8.15 -4.30
CA SER A 73 11.78 7.16 -3.71
C SER A 73 11.82 5.80 -4.40
N PHE A 74 11.53 4.78 -3.60
CA PHE A 74 11.40 3.40 -4.05
C PHE A 74 10.11 2.81 -3.48
N THR A 75 9.24 2.29 -4.36
CA THR A 75 8.02 1.56 -3.99
C THR A 75 8.14 0.11 -4.38
N GLY A 76 7.98 -0.80 -3.43
CA GLY A 76 8.08 -2.24 -3.68
C GLY A 76 7.01 -3.07 -3.00
N VAL A 77 6.92 -4.32 -3.40
CA VAL A 77 6.18 -5.38 -2.70
C VAL A 77 7.11 -6.10 -1.72
N PRO A 78 6.61 -6.94 -0.79
CA PRO A 78 7.47 -7.66 0.16
C PRO A 78 8.66 -8.37 -0.50
N TYR A 79 8.43 -9.01 -1.65
CA TYR A 79 9.49 -9.67 -2.41
C TYR A 79 10.59 -8.71 -2.89
N SER A 80 10.24 -7.49 -3.29
CA SER A 80 11.23 -6.47 -3.66
C SER A 80 12.19 -6.19 -2.49
N TYR A 81 11.66 -6.08 -1.29
CA TYR A 81 12.46 -5.84 -0.07
C TYR A 81 13.31 -7.03 0.36
N GLN A 82 12.85 -8.26 0.08
CA GLN A 82 13.68 -9.45 0.24
C GLN A 82 14.91 -9.40 -0.69
N ILE A 83 14.72 -9.02 -1.96
CA ILE A 83 15.83 -8.81 -2.91
C ILE A 83 16.76 -7.70 -2.42
N LEU A 84 16.22 -6.54 -1.99
CA LEU A 84 17.04 -5.46 -1.45
C LEU A 84 17.92 -5.93 -0.28
N ASN A 85 17.37 -6.72 0.64
CA ASN A 85 18.10 -7.27 1.77
C ASN A 85 19.22 -8.22 1.30
N LEU A 86 18.97 -9.09 0.32
CA LEU A 86 19.97 -9.98 -0.28
C LEU A 86 21.09 -9.20 -0.98
N MET A 87 20.75 -8.09 -1.65
CA MET A 87 21.69 -7.20 -2.34
C MET A 87 22.48 -6.29 -1.38
N ARG A 88 22.38 -6.50 -0.06
CA ARG A 88 23.06 -5.72 0.98
C ARG A 88 22.72 -4.21 0.91
N PHE A 89 21.48 -3.89 0.60
CA PHE A 89 20.96 -2.52 0.47
C PHE A 89 21.43 -1.58 1.60
N PHE A 90 21.43 -2.05 2.83
CA PHE A 90 21.80 -1.25 4.02
C PHE A 90 23.26 -0.80 4.05
N ARG A 91 24.10 -1.26 3.12
CA ARG A 91 25.52 -0.84 2.95
C ARG A 91 25.70 0.10 1.77
N MET A 92 24.64 0.42 1.05
CA MET A 92 24.69 1.28 -0.12
C MET A 92 24.61 2.74 0.29
N ASP A 93 25.46 3.57 -0.29
CA ASP A 93 25.38 5.02 -0.17
C ASP A 93 24.38 5.56 -1.20
N LEU A 94 23.18 5.90 -0.71
CA LEU A 94 22.03 6.40 -1.49
C LEU A 94 21.50 7.69 -0.86
N PRO A 95 22.26 8.81 -0.97
CA PRO A 95 21.96 10.05 -0.24
C PRO A 95 20.65 10.71 -0.65
N HIS A 96 20.23 10.56 -1.92
CA HIS A 96 18.99 11.18 -2.43
C HIS A 96 17.73 10.37 -2.15
N LEU A 97 17.88 9.09 -1.76
CA LEU A 97 16.72 8.23 -1.47
C LEU A 97 16.12 8.62 -0.12
N GLU A 98 14.95 9.23 -0.12
CA GLU A 98 14.27 9.78 1.05
C GLU A 98 13.06 8.95 1.50
N LEU A 99 12.39 8.27 0.55
CA LEU A 99 11.14 7.56 0.80
C LEU A 99 11.21 6.12 0.31
N LEU A 100 10.99 5.17 1.21
CA LEU A 100 10.75 3.76 0.88
C LEU A 100 9.32 3.39 1.26
N THR A 101 8.60 2.77 0.32
CA THR A 101 7.20 2.39 0.57
C THR A 101 6.94 0.94 0.20
N GLN A 102 6.17 0.27 1.03
CA GLN A 102 5.80 -1.13 0.86
C GLN A 102 4.28 -1.27 0.76
N GLY A 103 3.82 -2.17 -0.10
CA GLY A 103 2.41 -2.54 -0.21
C GLY A 103 2.23 -3.85 -0.98
N GLY A 104 0.97 -4.27 -1.17
CA GLY A 104 0.63 -5.43 -1.98
C GLY A 104 0.83 -6.79 -1.31
N GLY A 105 1.11 -6.83 -0.02
CA GLY A 105 1.22 -8.05 0.76
C GLY A 105 1.77 -7.82 2.17
N LYS A 106 1.60 -8.82 3.04
CA LYS A 106 2.14 -8.79 4.40
C LYS A 106 3.66 -8.99 4.35
N MET A 107 4.41 -8.04 4.85
CA MET A 107 5.87 -8.13 4.93
C MET A 107 6.29 -8.93 6.17
N PRO A 108 7.31 -9.80 6.10
CA PRO A 108 7.86 -10.45 7.29
C PRO A 108 8.26 -9.42 8.34
N THR A 109 7.84 -9.61 9.59
CA THR A 109 8.01 -8.64 10.68
C THR A 109 9.46 -8.20 10.87
N ASN A 110 10.39 -9.17 10.89
CA ASN A 110 11.82 -8.88 11.05
C ASN A 110 12.38 -8.00 9.93
N LEU A 111 11.90 -8.19 8.70
CA LEU A 111 12.34 -7.40 7.55
C LEU A 111 11.70 -6.00 7.59
N ASN A 112 10.43 -5.90 7.98
CA ASN A 112 9.74 -4.62 8.17
C ASN A 112 10.47 -3.74 9.21
N VAL A 113 10.74 -4.31 10.39
CA VAL A 113 11.49 -3.61 11.45
C VAL A 113 12.85 -3.15 10.93
N LYS A 114 13.59 -4.02 10.24
CA LYS A 114 14.93 -3.69 9.71
C LYS A 114 14.93 -2.50 8.74
N PHE A 115 13.93 -2.41 7.85
CA PHE A 115 13.80 -1.26 6.94
C PHE A 115 13.32 -0.01 7.67
N ALA A 116 12.42 -0.13 8.64
CA ALA A 116 11.96 0.99 9.45
C ALA A 116 13.11 1.59 10.29
N GLU A 117 13.93 0.75 10.94
CA GLU A 117 15.12 1.18 11.68
C GLU A 117 16.13 1.87 10.76
N TYR A 118 16.45 1.26 9.62
CA TYR A 118 17.35 1.86 8.64
C TYR A 118 16.85 3.24 8.20
N CYS A 119 15.56 3.37 7.90
CA CYS A 119 15.00 4.66 7.48
C CYS A 119 15.09 5.70 8.60
N ARG A 120 14.73 5.35 9.83
CA ARG A 120 14.85 6.23 11.00
C ARG A 120 16.30 6.72 11.19
N ASP A 121 17.25 5.78 11.17
CA ASP A 121 18.67 6.06 11.49
C ASP A 121 19.37 6.88 10.38
N ASN A 122 18.79 6.89 9.17
CA ASN A 122 19.32 7.63 8.01
C ASN A 122 18.44 8.83 7.60
N GLY A 123 17.51 9.27 8.45
CA GLY A 123 16.63 10.40 8.16
C GLY A 123 15.70 10.21 6.96
N LYS A 124 15.36 8.95 6.66
CA LYS A 124 14.46 8.56 5.57
C LYS A 124 13.09 8.18 6.12
N ARG A 125 12.10 8.11 5.24
CA ARG A 125 10.74 7.69 5.60
C ARG A 125 10.47 6.25 5.16
N TRP A 126 9.93 5.44 6.06
CA TRP A 126 9.38 4.11 5.79
C TRP A 126 7.88 4.15 5.93
N ILE A 127 7.14 3.87 4.85
CA ILE A 127 5.67 3.90 4.85
C ILE A 127 5.12 2.58 4.30
N ALA A 128 4.47 1.80 5.16
CA ALA A 128 3.68 0.66 4.75
C ALA A 128 2.31 1.14 4.25
N THR A 129 1.80 0.53 3.18
CA THR A 129 0.49 0.85 2.60
C THR A 129 -0.34 -0.40 2.41
N TYR A 130 -1.66 -0.26 2.52
CA TYR A 130 -2.63 -1.30 2.21
C TYR A 130 -3.62 -0.78 1.17
N GLY A 131 -4.08 -1.70 0.32
CA GLY A 131 -5.13 -1.40 -0.64
C GLY A 131 -5.45 -2.56 -1.57
N GLN A 132 -6.47 -2.33 -2.38
CA GLN A 132 -6.97 -3.27 -3.38
C GLN A 132 -7.13 -2.55 -4.73
N SER A 133 -7.10 -3.30 -5.84
CA SER A 133 -7.31 -2.73 -7.19
C SER A 133 -8.67 -2.05 -7.31
N GLU A 134 -9.66 -2.54 -6.58
CA GLU A 134 -11.01 -2.02 -6.48
C GLU A 134 -11.09 -0.62 -5.85
N CYS A 135 -10.01 -0.16 -5.23
CA CYS A 135 -9.89 1.16 -4.61
C CYS A 135 -8.72 1.96 -5.18
N THR A 136 -8.35 1.70 -6.43
CA THR A 136 -7.28 2.41 -7.14
C THR A 136 -5.96 2.41 -6.34
N ALA A 137 -5.61 1.22 -5.84
CA ALA A 137 -4.39 0.79 -5.18
C ALA A 137 -4.25 1.06 -3.68
N ARG A 138 -4.60 2.22 -3.15
CA ARG A 138 -4.32 2.53 -1.74
C ARG A 138 -5.54 3.01 -0.98
N MET A 139 -5.75 2.42 0.19
CA MET A 139 -6.86 2.67 1.11
C MET A 139 -6.37 3.10 2.48
N ALA A 140 -5.20 2.60 2.89
CA ALA A 140 -4.57 2.91 4.16
C ALA A 140 -3.06 3.05 4.03
N TYR A 141 -2.47 3.76 4.98
CA TYR A 141 -1.02 3.89 5.13
C TYR A 141 -0.65 3.99 6.60
N LEU A 142 0.52 3.47 6.96
CA LEU A 142 1.10 3.65 8.28
C LEU A 142 2.04 4.86 8.24
N PRO A 143 1.71 5.96 8.93
CA PRO A 143 2.60 7.13 9.01
C PRO A 143 4.00 6.74 9.47
N ALA A 144 5.04 7.30 8.85
CA ALA A 144 6.44 6.93 9.12
C ALA A 144 6.83 7.05 10.60
N LYS A 145 6.23 8.00 11.33
CA LYS A 145 6.45 8.17 12.79
C LYS A 145 6.01 6.98 13.63
N TRP A 146 5.12 6.14 13.12
CA TRP A 146 4.60 4.93 13.80
C TRP A 146 5.18 3.63 13.25
N ALA A 147 6.11 3.71 12.32
CA ALA A 147 6.64 2.53 11.61
C ALA A 147 7.25 1.47 12.54
N LEU A 148 7.84 1.88 13.67
CA LEU A 148 8.41 0.98 14.68
C LEU A 148 7.45 0.67 15.82
N ASP A 149 6.58 1.62 16.19
CA ASP A 149 5.66 1.44 17.32
C ASP A 149 4.44 0.59 16.94
N LYS A 150 4.04 0.63 15.66
CA LYS A 150 2.85 -0.06 15.13
C LYS A 150 3.21 -1.10 14.06
N VAL A 151 4.25 -1.88 14.31
CA VAL A 151 4.72 -2.90 13.35
C VAL A 151 3.61 -3.89 13.01
N GLY A 152 3.41 -4.12 11.70
CA GLY A 152 2.35 -5.00 11.20
C GLY A 152 0.99 -4.33 10.98
N SER A 153 0.82 -3.09 11.43
CA SER A 153 -0.35 -2.28 11.12
C SER A 153 -0.35 -1.84 9.65
N ILE A 154 -1.53 -1.74 9.08
CA ILE A 154 -1.77 -1.04 7.80
C ILE A 154 -1.99 0.47 8.02
N GLY A 155 -2.02 0.91 9.28
CA GLY A 155 -2.18 2.30 9.69
C GLY A 155 -3.62 2.81 9.65
N ILE A 156 -3.77 4.02 9.13
CA ILE A 156 -5.02 4.78 9.07
C ILE A 156 -5.48 4.94 7.62
N ALA A 157 -6.73 5.34 7.43
CA ALA A 157 -7.26 5.64 6.09
C ALA A 157 -6.43 6.71 5.38
N VAL A 158 -6.31 6.60 4.05
CA VAL A 158 -5.75 7.69 3.23
C VAL A 158 -6.60 8.96 3.35
N PRO A 159 -6.04 10.14 3.07
CA PRO A 159 -6.82 11.38 3.06
C PRO A 159 -8.10 11.23 2.22
N ASN A 160 -9.21 11.81 2.69
CA ASN A 160 -10.53 11.70 2.06
C ASN A 160 -11.09 10.27 1.92
N GLY A 161 -10.49 9.29 2.61
CA GLY A 161 -11.01 7.93 2.75
C GLY A 161 -11.44 7.66 4.19
N GLU A 162 -12.26 6.62 4.36
CA GLU A 162 -12.75 6.16 5.66
C GLU A 162 -12.65 4.64 5.73
N LEU A 163 -12.04 4.12 6.81
CA LEU A 163 -12.05 2.71 7.17
C LEU A 163 -13.09 2.48 8.25
N SER A 164 -13.80 1.38 8.18
CA SER A 164 -14.73 0.93 9.20
C SER A 164 -14.73 -0.59 9.30
N LEU A 165 -15.26 -1.11 10.42
CA LEU A 165 -15.45 -2.55 10.60
C LEU A 165 -16.92 -2.85 10.80
N ILE A 166 -17.36 -4.00 10.30
CA ILE A 166 -18.71 -4.53 10.53
C ILE A 166 -18.65 -5.96 11.05
N ASP A 167 -19.61 -6.34 11.87
CA ASP A 167 -19.81 -7.70 12.33
C ASP A 167 -20.44 -8.61 11.26
N ALA A 168 -20.75 -9.86 11.60
CA ALA A 168 -21.37 -10.82 10.69
C ALA A 168 -22.82 -10.42 10.28
N GLU A 169 -23.49 -9.67 11.13
CA GLU A 169 -24.85 -9.14 10.92
C GLU A 169 -24.83 -7.82 10.14
N GLY A 170 -23.65 -7.21 9.93
CA GLY A 170 -23.45 -5.94 9.23
C GLY A 170 -23.55 -4.70 10.11
N ASN A 171 -23.54 -4.87 11.44
CA ASN A 171 -23.54 -3.75 12.38
C ASN A 171 -22.13 -3.16 12.52
N PRO A 172 -21.99 -1.84 12.73
CA PRO A 172 -20.69 -1.21 12.93
C PRO A 172 -20.00 -1.69 14.21
N ILE A 173 -18.70 -1.99 14.12
CA ILE A 173 -17.84 -2.27 15.26
C ILE A 173 -17.08 -0.99 15.60
N THR A 174 -17.26 -0.50 16.83
CA THR A 174 -16.65 0.73 17.35
C THR A 174 -15.67 0.51 18.49
N SER A 175 -15.56 -0.74 18.98
CA SER A 175 -14.64 -1.10 20.07
C SER A 175 -13.28 -1.53 19.53
N PRO A 176 -12.16 -0.98 20.05
CA PRO A 176 -10.81 -1.45 19.68
C PRO A 176 -10.65 -2.96 19.94
N HIS A 177 -9.70 -3.57 19.22
CA HIS A 177 -9.35 -5.00 19.32
C HIS A 177 -10.50 -5.97 19.04
N THR A 178 -11.60 -5.49 18.44
CA THR A 178 -12.71 -6.34 18.01
C THR A 178 -12.58 -6.62 16.52
N GLU A 179 -12.53 -7.90 16.17
CA GLU A 179 -12.40 -8.32 14.77
C GLU A 179 -13.71 -8.17 14.00
N GLY A 180 -13.63 -7.68 12.79
CA GLY A 180 -14.74 -7.59 11.85
C GLY A 180 -14.29 -7.52 10.41
N GLU A 181 -15.24 -7.55 9.49
CA GLU A 181 -14.96 -7.31 8.08
C GLU A 181 -14.62 -5.84 7.86
N MET A 182 -13.48 -5.59 7.25
CA MET A 182 -13.07 -4.23 6.94
C MET A 182 -13.82 -3.70 5.73
N CYS A 183 -14.35 -2.51 5.87
CA CYS A 183 -15.00 -1.73 4.84
C CYS A 183 -14.20 -0.47 4.54
N TYR A 184 -14.34 0.04 3.33
CA TYR A 184 -13.72 1.29 2.92
C TYR A 184 -14.73 2.16 2.15
N ARG A 185 -14.68 3.46 2.41
CA ARG A 185 -15.42 4.50 1.68
C ARG A 185 -14.44 5.56 1.18
N GLY A 186 -14.58 5.95 -0.09
CA GLY A 186 -13.74 6.99 -0.70
C GLY A 186 -14.03 7.19 -2.18
N LYS A 187 -13.69 8.36 -2.71
CA LYS A 187 -13.85 8.68 -4.14
C LYS A 187 -12.96 7.83 -5.06
N ASN A 188 -11.93 7.20 -4.53
CA ASN A 188 -11.02 6.31 -5.24
C ASN A 188 -11.57 4.87 -5.39
N VAL A 189 -12.75 4.56 -4.86
CA VAL A 189 -13.43 3.27 -5.08
C VAL A 189 -13.96 3.21 -6.50
N THR A 190 -13.70 2.12 -7.21
CA THR A 190 -14.11 1.90 -8.60
C THR A 190 -15.61 1.64 -8.71
N MET A 191 -16.16 1.79 -9.90
CA MET A 191 -17.61 1.62 -10.18
C MET A 191 -18.10 0.20 -9.95
N GLY A 192 -17.29 -0.81 -10.26
CA GLY A 192 -17.67 -2.23 -10.28
C GLY A 192 -16.71 -3.02 -11.17
N TYR A 193 -17.09 -4.23 -11.52
CA TYR A 193 -16.36 -5.06 -12.48
C TYR A 193 -17.06 -5.04 -13.84
N ALA A 194 -16.27 -5.03 -14.92
CA ALA A 194 -16.74 -5.29 -16.26
C ALA A 194 -16.12 -6.61 -16.74
N ARG A 195 -16.92 -7.65 -16.92
CA ARG A 195 -16.52 -8.98 -17.38
C ARG A 195 -16.80 -9.17 -18.87
N GLU A 196 -17.80 -8.46 -19.37
CA GLU A 196 -18.20 -8.44 -20.77
C GLU A 196 -18.55 -7.02 -21.24
N GLN A 197 -18.74 -6.84 -22.53
CA GLN A 197 -18.99 -5.52 -23.12
C GLN A 197 -20.28 -4.86 -22.58
N ALA A 198 -21.29 -5.66 -22.28
CA ALA A 198 -22.56 -5.15 -21.71
C ALA A 198 -22.37 -4.50 -20.35
N ASP A 199 -21.42 -4.97 -19.54
CA ASP A 199 -21.11 -4.45 -18.21
C ASP A 199 -20.59 -3.00 -18.24
N LEU A 200 -20.08 -2.54 -19.39
CA LEU A 200 -19.63 -1.16 -19.56
C LEU A 200 -20.80 -0.15 -19.51
N ALA A 201 -22.04 -0.61 -19.69
CA ALA A 201 -23.25 0.19 -19.54
C ALA A 201 -23.81 0.19 -18.10
N LEU A 202 -23.29 -0.66 -17.21
CA LEU A 202 -23.62 -0.64 -15.78
C LEU A 202 -23.13 0.68 -15.19
N GLY A 203 -23.94 1.32 -14.36
CA GLY A 203 -23.58 2.53 -13.63
C GLY A 203 -22.56 2.25 -12.52
N ASP A 204 -22.45 3.18 -11.60
CA ASP A 204 -21.63 3.01 -10.39
C ASP A 204 -22.38 2.12 -9.38
N GLU A 205 -22.03 0.85 -9.35
CA GLU A 205 -22.65 -0.14 -8.46
C GLU A 205 -22.17 0.01 -7.01
N ARG A 206 -20.96 0.58 -6.80
CA ARG A 206 -20.32 0.68 -5.49
C ARG A 206 -20.61 2.00 -4.77
N ASN A 207 -20.92 3.05 -5.50
CA ASN A 207 -21.21 4.38 -4.93
C ASN A 207 -20.15 4.83 -3.89
N GLY A 208 -18.88 4.60 -4.21
CA GLY A 208 -17.77 4.98 -3.34
C GLY A 208 -17.58 4.12 -2.09
N PHE A 209 -18.23 2.95 -2.00
CA PHE A 209 -18.14 2.05 -0.84
C PHE A 209 -17.78 0.62 -1.26
N ILE A 210 -16.99 -0.06 -0.44
CA ILE A 210 -16.65 -1.48 -0.65
C ILE A 210 -16.50 -2.22 0.68
N ARG A 211 -16.97 -3.45 0.72
CA ARG A 211 -16.58 -4.47 1.69
C ARG A 211 -15.35 -5.17 1.13
N THR A 212 -14.25 -5.15 1.88
CA THR A 212 -12.95 -5.60 1.34
C THR A 212 -12.82 -7.12 1.28
N GLY A 213 -13.60 -7.84 2.07
CA GLY A 213 -13.46 -9.26 2.32
C GLY A 213 -12.26 -9.61 3.20
N ASP A 214 -11.58 -8.61 3.77
CA ASP A 214 -10.50 -8.81 4.73
C ASP A 214 -11.03 -8.62 6.16
N LEU A 215 -10.57 -9.49 7.08
CA LEU A 215 -10.82 -9.35 8.51
C LEU A 215 -9.73 -8.48 9.12
N ALA A 216 -10.16 -7.54 9.96
CA ALA A 216 -9.26 -6.61 10.61
C ALA A 216 -9.78 -6.24 12.01
N TYR A 217 -8.92 -5.66 12.80
CA TYR A 217 -9.27 -4.89 13.99
C TYR A 217 -8.52 -3.55 13.96
N PHE A 218 -8.87 -2.62 14.83
CA PHE A 218 -8.10 -1.40 15.09
C PHE A 218 -7.71 -1.31 16.56
N ASP A 219 -6.64 -0.58 16.84
CA ASP A 219 -6.18 -0.30 18.22
C ASP A 219 -6.74 1.04 18.74
N GLU A 220 -6.34 1.42 19.96
CA GLU A 220 -6.81 2.63 20.65
C GLU A 220 -6.41 3.92 19.91
N ASP A 221 -5.37 3.88 19.07
CA ASP A 221 -4.92 5.00 18.25
C ASP A 221 -5.61 5.04 16.88
N GLY A 222 -6.55 4.09 16.62
CA GLY A 222 -7.27 3.97 15.36
C GLY A 222 -6.42 3.39 14.21
N CYS A 223 -5.32 2.72 14.51
CA CYS A 223 -4.51 1.99 13.53
C CYS A 223 -5.08 0.60 13.28
N TYR A 224 -5.31 0.26 12.02
CA TYR A 224 -5.90 -1.00 11.59
C TYR A 224 -4.84 -2.09 11.38
N TYR A 225 -5.23 -3.34 11.67
CA TYR A 225 -4.41 -4.54 11.51
C TYR A 225 -5.21 -5.61 10.76
N ILE A 226 -4.64 -6.16 9.69
CA ILE A 226 -5.25 -7.26 8.94
C ILE A 226 -4.97 -8.57 9.66
N VAL A 227 -6.03 -9.31 9.98
CA VAL A 227 -5.99 -10.63 10.62
C VAL A 227 -5.96 -11.75 9.58
N GLY A 228 -6.73 -11.58 8.48
CA GLY A 228 -6.82 -12.56 7.42
C GLY A 228 -7.90 -12.21 6.41
N ARG A 229 -8.19 -13.16 5.50
CA ARG A 229 -9.22 -12.95 4.49
C ARG A 229 -10.45 -13.79 4.77
N MET A 230 -11.63 -13.22 4.59
CA MET A 230 -12.89 -13.95 4.74
C MET A 230 -12.95 -15.11 3.75
N GLY A 231 -13.38 -16.29 4.22
CA GLY A 231 -13.46 -17.50 3.40
C GLY A 231 -12.13 -18.23 3.14
N ARG A 232 -10.99 -17.68 3.55
CA ARG A 232 -9.66 -18.32 3.49
C ARG A 232 -9.17 -18.77 4.86
N PHE A 233 -9.97 -19.63 5.52
CA PHE A 233 -9.56 -20.25 6.78
C PHE A 233 -10.09 -21.67 6.87
N LEU A 234 -9.35 -22.50 7.54
CA LEU A 234 -9.79 -23.85 7.95
C LEU A 234 -10.15 -23.82 9.44
N LYS A 235 -11.23 -24.50 9.81
CA LYS A 235 -11.51 -24.81 11.21
C LYS A 235 -10.83 -26.14 11.53
N LEU A 236 -9.71 -26.11 12.23
CA LEU A 236 -9.00 -27.30 12.71
C LEU A 236 -9.18 -27.41 14.22
N PHE A 237 -9.78 -28.49 14.67
CA PHE A 237 -10.01 -28.73 16.14
C PHE A 237 -10.69 -27.58 16.89
N GLY A 238 -11.60 -26.85 16.23
CA GLY A 238 -12.29 -25.71 16.82
C GLY A 238 -11.51 -24.38 16.73
N MET A 239 -10.27 -24.39 16.29
CA MET A 239 -9.46 -23.19 16.04
C MET A 239 -9.57 -22.76 14.59
N ARG A 240 -9.59 -21.44 14.36
CA ARG A 240 -9.57 -20.83 13.03
C ARG A 240 -8.11 -20.64 12.60
N VAL A 241 -7.70 -21.31 11.53
CA VAL A 241 -6.36 -21.22 10.94
C VAL A 241 -6.48 -20.54 9.58
N GLY A 242 -5.81 -19.39 9.42
CA GLY A 242 -5.76 -18.67 8.14
C GLY A 242 -4.97 -19.47 7.10
N LEU A 243 -5.52 -19.67 5.90
CA LEU A 243 -4.81 -20.33 4.79
C LEU A 243 -3.64 -19.47 4.25
N ASP A 244 -3.61 -18.20 4.58
CA ASP A 244 -2.53 -17.29 4.19
C ASP A 244 -1.32 -17.38 5.17
N GLU A 245 -1.42 -18.18 6.24
CA GLU A 245 -0.38 -18.44 7.24
C GLU A 245 0.30 -19.81 7.04
N CYS A 246 -0.18 -20.60 6.06
CA CYS A 246 0.39 -21.89 5.67
C CYS A 246 1.25 -21.74 4.42
#